data_ae1b3daccfd044c7cdbef30217860683
#
_entry.id   ae1b3daccfd044c7cdbef30217860683
#
_cell.length_a   1.000
_cell.length_b   1.000
_cell.length_c   1.000
_cell.angle_alpha   90.00
_cell.angle_beta   90.00
_cell.angle_gamma   90.00
#
_symmetry.space_group_name_H-M   'P 1'
#
loop_
_entity.id
_entity.type
_entity.pdbx_description
1 polymer ?
#
loop_
_entity_poly.entity_id
_entity_poly.type
_entity_poly.pdbx_seq_one_letter_code
_entity_poly.pdbx_strand_id
1 'polypeptide(L)'
;TLGMPLGATKLYLHGLTADQQFRTEYLTRLTSSPRLADMTYVDLPPYYPATWFWFGGRYADLLGLPGWEAYKPWAIVSIAAAAALGAALWNRMVGPLIGTGVGLAVTVATLRYAAPEPYAAVLILVGVPMLVVIAAALRGHGRLADGPAPLQRTGWLSVIAAGVFLGVSATVYTLYTALFAGTAILVTLVYLVQIWVQIRNKAVRDDEIAALRRAR
;
A
#
# COMPACT_ATOMS: atom_id res chain seq x y z
N THR A 1 18.84 -8.72 11.07
CA THR A 1 18.52 -10.07 10.56
C THR A 1 18.62 -10.21 9.04
N LEU A 2 18.20 -9.22 8.26
CA LEU A 2 18.33 -9.24 6.78
C LEU A 2 19.75 -8.99 6.29
N GLY A 3 20.55 -8.20 7.02
CA GLY A 3 21.89 -7.82 6.58
C GLY A 3 22.88 -8.98 6.54
N MET A 4 22.78 -9.96 7.44
CA MET A 4 23.72 -11.08 7.47
C MET A 4 23.61 -12.00 6.25
N PRO A 5 22.44 -12.61 5.92
CA PRO A 5 22.35 -13.48 4.76
C PRO A 5 22.50 -12.71 3.44
N LEU A 6 22.01 -11.48 3.36
CA LEU A 6 22.12 -10.66 2.15
C LEU A 6 23.49 -10.01 1.98
N GLY A 7 24.27 -9.85 3.05
CA GLY A 7 25.64 -9.38 2.99
C GLY A 7 26.66 -10.41 2.49
N ALA A 8 26.30 -11.70 2.49
CA ALA A 8 27.19 -12.78 2.07
C ALA A 8 27.48 -12.79 0.56
N THR A 9 26.63 -12.22 -0.26
CA THR A 9 26.83 -12.09 -1.71
C THR A 9 26.35 -10.73 -2.21
N LYS A 10 26.85 -10.28 -3.35
CA LYS A 10 26.36 -9.06 -4.02
C LYS A 10 24.97 -9.26 -4.66
N LEU A 11 24.61 -10.50 -5.00
CA LEU A 11 23.32 -10.87 -5.60
C LEU A 11 22.55 -11.80 -4.65
N TYR A 12 22.16 -12.97 -5.14
CA TYR A 12 21.40 -13.98 -4.38
C TYR A 12 22.25 -15.20 -4.06
N LEU A 13 21.92 -15.89 -2.96
CA LEU A 13 22.66 -17.07 -2.52
C LEU A 13 22.65 -18.23 -3.53
N HIS A 14 21.58 -18.35 -4.33
CA HIS A 14 21.36 -19.45 -5.26
C HIS A 14 21.33 -19.02 -6.73
N GLY A 15 21.95 -17.89 -7.07
CA GLY A 15 21.93 -17.31 -8.41
C GLY A 15 20.66 -16.51 -8.71
N LEU A 16 20.50 -16.13 -9.98
CA LEU A 16 19.37 -15.35 -10.46
C LEU A 16 18.36 -16.27 -11.12
N THR A 17 17.11 -16.21 -10.68
CA THR A 17 15.96 -16.75 -11.42
C THR A 17 15.59 -15.79 -12.56
N ALA A 18 14.77 -16.24 -13.52
CA ALA A 18 14.32 -15.42 -14.64
C ALA A 18 13.71 -14.08 -14.19
N ASP A 19 12.86 -14.11 -13.16
CA ASP A 19 12.23 -12.91 -12.61
C ASP A 19 13.24 -11.95 -11.95
N GLN A 20 14.27 -12.47 -11.30
CA GLN A 20 15.30 -11.63 -10.71
C GLN A 20 16.24 -11.05 -11.75
N GLN A 21 16.44 -11.75 -12.86
CA GLN A 21 17.20 -11.24 -13.98
C GLN A 21 16.55 -9.99 -14.54
N PHE A 22 15.28 -10.05 -14.92
CA PHE A 22 14.60 -8.87 -15.49
C PHE A 22 14.57 -7.69 -14.51
N ARG A 23 14.34 -7.96 -13.21
CA ARG A 23 14.31 -6.91 -12.18
C ARG A 23 15.66 -6.20 -12.05
N THR A 24 16.74 -6.96 -12.11
CA THR A 24 18.12 -6.44 -12.05
C THR A 24 18.47 -5.67 -13.32
N GLU A 25 18.08 -6.19 -14.47
CA GLU A 25 18.27 -5.52 -15.78
C GLU A 25 17.52 -4.19 -15.83
N TYR A 26 16.27 -4.17 -15.39
CA TYR A 26 15.45 -2.97 -15.41
C TYR A 26 16.02 -1.85 -14.52
N LEU A 27 16.45 -2.18 -13.31
CA LEU A 27 17.11 -1.21 -12.43
C LEU A 27 18.43 -0.73 -13.05
N THR A 28 19.25 -1.63 -13.61
CA THR A 28 20.52 -1.30 -14.26
C THR A 28 20.31 -0.37 -15.47
N ARG A 29 19.30 -0.63 -16.28
CA ARG A 29 18.94 0.25 -17.38
C ARG A 29 18.57 1.64 -16.90
N LEU A 30 17.74 1.73 -15.87
CA LEU A 30 17.32 3.02 -15.28
C LEU A 30 18.43 3.70 -14.48
N THR A 31 19.52 3.01 -14.14
CA THR A 31 20.76 3.63 -13.64
C THR A 31 21.49 4.38 -14.74
N SER A 32 21.63 3.76 -15.91
CA SER A 32 22.34 4.35 -17.04
C SER A 32 21.61 5.53 -17.69
N SER A 33 20.26 5.59 -17.57
CA SER A 33 19.45 6.68 -18.12
C SER A 33 18.16 6.86 -17.33
N PRO A 34 17.77 8.09 -16.98
CA PRO A 34 16.48 8.37 -16.33
C PRO A 34 15.29 8.24 -17.28
N ARG A 35 15.52 8.04 -18.58
CA ARG A 35 14.45 7.90 -19.57
C ARG A 35 13.67 6.61 -19.32
N LEU A 36 12.35 6.75 -19.20
CA LEU A 36 11.46 5.60 -19.11
C LEU A 36 11.42 4.86 -20.45
N ALA A 37 11.87 3.63 -20.44
CA ALA A 37 11.87 2.74 -21.60
C ALA A 37 11.74 1.30 -21.10
N ASP A 38 11.40 0.39 -21.99
CA ASP A 38 11.32 -1.04 -21.68
C ASP A 38 12.65 -1.58 -21.14
N MET A 39 12.59 -2.61 -20.31
CA MET A 39 13.77 -3.20 -19.66
C MET A 39 14.73 -3.86 -20.65
N THR A 40 14.20 -4.45 -21.71
CA THR A 40 14.95 -5.26 -22.68
C THR A 40 15.05 -4.58 -24.04
N TYR A 41 13.94 -4.01 -24.53
CA TYR A 41 13.86 -3.47 -25.87
C TYR A 41 14.06 -1.96 -25.89
N VAL A 42 14.92 -1.48 -26.80
CA VAL A 42 15.37 -0.07 -26.82
C VAL A 42 14.26 0.89 -27.19
N ASP A 43 13.38 0.50 -28.11
CA ASP A 43 12.39 1.41 -28.73
C ASP A 43 10.98 1.24 -28.16
N LEU A 44 10.79 0.39 -27.14
CA LEU A 44 9.50 0.18 -26.53
C LEU A 44 9.31 1.04 -25.27
N PRO A 45 8.06 1.50 -25.03
CA PRO A 45 7.71 2.17 -23.79
C PRO A 45 7.76 1.19 -22.60
N PRO A 46 7.86 1.72 -21.36
CA PRO A 46 7.90 0.89 -20.16
C PRO A 46 6.52 0.30 -19.86
N TYR A 47 6.20 -0.85 -20.38
CA TYR A 47 4.95 -1.56 -20.10
C TYR A 47 4.88 -2.09 -18.66
N TYR A 48 6.01 -2.40 -18.07
CA TYR A 48 6.10 -2.78 -16.67
C TYR A 48 6.20 -1.54 -15.78
N PRO A 49 5.49 -1.47 -14.62
CA PRO A 49 5.54 -0.33 -13.73
C PRO A 49 6.98 0.00 -13.30
N ALA A 50 7.41 1.23 -13.58
CA ALA A 50 8.82 1.59 -13.51
C ALA A 50 9.23 2.27 -12.19
N THR A 51 8.29 2.81 -11.41
CA THR A 51 8.59 3.79 -10.36
C THR A 51 9.58 3.26 -9.32
N TRP A 52 9.41 2.05 -8.81
CA TRP A 52 10.34 1.48 -7.82
C TRP A 52 11.74 1.30 -8.41
N PHE A 53 11.83 0.81 -9.64
CA PHE A 53 13.09 0.60 -10.36
C PHE A 53 13.75 1.92 -10.75
N TRP A 54 12.95 2.93 -11.10
CA TRP A 54 13.45 4.27 -11.44
C TRP A 54 14.11 4.93 -10.22
N PHE A 55 13.47 4.91 -9.06
CA PHE A 55 14.08 5.41 -7.83
C PHE A 55 15.34 4.61 -7.45
N GLY A 56 15.33 3.29 -7.63
CA GLY A 56 16.50 2.44 -7.44
C GLY A 56 17.64 2.78 -8.41
N GLY A 57 17.33 3.06 -9.66
CA GLY A 57 18.30 3.51 -10.65
C GLY A 57 18.90 4.88 -10.28
N ARG A 58 18.09 5.83 -9.81
CA ARG A 58 18.59 7.13 -9.32
C ARG A 58 19.42 6.99 -8.04
N TYR A 59 19.03 6.09 -7.15
CA TYR A 59 19.81 5.74 -5.96
C TYR A 59 21.20 5.19 -6.34
N ALA A 60 21.26 4.29 -7.31
CA ALA A 60 22.52 3.73 -7.83
C ALA A 60 23.41 4.81 -8.45
N ASP A 61 22.84 5.64 -9.31
CA ASP A 61 23.52 6.75 -9.98
C ASP A 61 24.11 7.75 -8.97
N LEU A 62 23.33 8.14 -7.96
CA LEU A 62 23.76 9.03 -6.87
C LEU A 62 24.97 8.48 -6.09
N LEU A 63 25.02 7.17 -5.89
CA LEU A 63 26.10 6.51 -5.16
C LEU A 63 27.27 6.09 -6.04
N GLY A 64 27.20 6.29 -7.37
CA GLY A 64 28.20 5.84 -8.32
C GLY A 64 28.32 4.32 -8.39
N LEU A 65 27.25 3.58 -8.09
CA LEU A 65 27.21 2.12 -8.10
C LEU A 65 26.61 1.59 -9.40
N PRO A 66 27.11 0.47 -9.92
CA PRO A 66 26.42 -0.26 -10.98
C PRO A 66 25.01 -0.66 -10.50
N GLY A 67 24.00 -0.57 -11.37
CA GLY A 67 22.61 -0.85 -11.00
C GLY A 67 22.40 -2.23 -10.40
N TRP A 68 23.05 -3.26 -10.94
CA TRP A 68 22.96 -4.63 -10.42
C TRP A 68 23.56 -4.79 -9.00
N GLU A 69 24.56 -4.01 -8.62
CA GLU A 69 25.09 -3.97 -7.24
C GLU A 69 24.13 -3.20 -6.30
N ALA A 70 23.54 -2.13 -6.79
CA ALA A 70 22.64 -1.28 -6.03
C ALA A 70 21.25 -1.92 -5.75
N TYR A 71 20.86 -2.94 -6.54
CA TYR A 71 19.54 -3.58 -6.41
C TYR A 71 19.24 -4.05 -4.98
N LYS A 72 20.16 -4.80 -4.37
CA LYS A 72 19.98 -5.35 -3.03
C LYS A 72 19.97 -4.28 -1.93
N PRO A 73 20.93 -3.34 -1.86
CA PRO A 73 20.84 -2.22 -0.93
C PRO A 73 19.56 -1.41 -1.08
N TRP A 74 19.12 -1.14 -2.31
CA TRP A 74 17.88 -0.44 -2.58
C TRP A 74 16.64 -1.22 -2.09
N ALA A 75 16.60 -2.52 -2.31
CA ALA A 75 15.55 -3.38 -1.79
C ALA A 75 15.47 -3.32 -0.26
N ILE A 76 16.60 -3.42 0.44
CA ILE A 76 16.67 -3.34 1.90
C ILE A 76 16.19 -1.99 2.40
N VAL A 77 16.68 -0.89 1.84
CA VAL A 77 16.36 0.47 2.26
C VAL A 77 14.89 0.77 2.02
N SER A 78 14.36 0.44 0.84
CA SER A 78 12.96 0.69 0.49
C SER A 78 11.98 -0.11 1.36
N ILE A 79 12.27 -1.39 1.63
CA ILE A 79 11.46 -2.22 2.54
C ILE A 79 11.54 -1.68 3.97
N ALA A 80 12.73 -1.30 4.45
CA ALA A 80 12.90 -0.75 5.80
C ALA A 80 12.13 0.56 5.98
N ALA A 81 12.19 1.46 5.00
CA ALA A 81 11.42 2.71 4.99
C ALA A 81 9.90 2.45 4.99
N ALA A 82 9.43 1.52 4.16
CA ALA A 82 8.03 1.12 4.11
C ALA A 82 7.57 0.47 5.43
N ALA A 83 8.41 -0.36 6.06
CA ALA A 83 8.12 -0.96 7.37
C ALA A 83 8.00 0.09 8.46
N ALA A 84 8.91 1.08 8.48
CA ALA A 84 8.85 2.19 9.43
C ALA A 84 7.59 3.05 9.23
N LEU A 85 7.23 3.37 7.99
CA LEU A 85 6.01 4.09 7.66
C LEU A 85 4.75 3.29 8.05
N GLY A 86 4.71 2.00 7.72
CA GLY A 86 3.61 1.10 8.09
C GLY A 86 3.45 1.01 9.61
N ALA A 87 4.54 0.86 10.35
CA ALA A 87 4.51 0.85 11.82
C ALA A 87 4.03 2.19 12.39
N ALA A 88 4.45 3.32 11.83
CA ALA A 88 3.96 4.64 12.23
C ALA A 88 2.46 4.80 11.99
N LEU A 89 1.93 4.30 10.87
CA LEU A 89 0.50 4.28 10.59
C LEU A 89 -0.26 3.41 11.60
N TRP A 90 0.22 2.20 11.88
CA TRP A 90 -0.37 1.32 12.89
C TRP A 90 -0.38 1.95 14.28
N ASN A 91 0.75 2.57 14.70
CA ASN A 91 0.84 3.26 15.99
C ASN A 91 -0.19 4.39 16.12
N ARG A 92 -0.47 5.12 15.05
CA ARG A 92 -1.50 6.17 15.03
C ARG A 92 -2.93 5.63 15.12
N MET A 93 -3.17 4.43 14.59
CA MET A 93 -4.52 3.84 14.54
C MET A 93 -4.92 3.10 15.82
N VAL A 94 -3.99 2.33 16.40
CA VAL A 94 -4.30 1.41 17.52
C VAL A 94 -3.44 1.64 18.77
N GLY A 95 -2.65 2.73 18.77
CA GLY A 95 -1.74 3.08 19.87
C GLY A 95 -0.36 2.43 19.77
N PRO A 96 0.64 2.97 20.50
CA PRO A 96 2.05 2.63 20.30
C PRO A 96 2.37 1.15 20.54
N LEU A 97 1.84 0.57 21.63
CA LEU A 97 2.16 -0.81 22.01
C LEU A 97 1.60 -1.83 21.01
N ILE A 98 0.28 -1.73 20.75
CA ILE A 98 -0.40 -2.64 19.82
C ILE A 98 0.08 -2.39 18.40
N GLY A 99 0.19 -1.12 17.99
CA GLY A 99 0.62 -0.73 16.65
C GLY A 99 2.05 -1.20 16.32
N THR A 100 2.98 -1.15 17.27
CA THR A 100 4.33 -1.70 17.10
C THR A 100 4.28 -3.22 16.94
N GLY A 101 3.48 -3.92 17.75
CA GLY A 101 3.31 -5.37 17.62
C GLY A 101 2.72 -5.78 16.27
N VAL A 102 1.66 -5.10 15.83
CA VAL A 102 1.04 -5.35 14.51
C VAL A 102 2.01 -5.01 13.38
N GLY A 103 2.68 -3.85 13.44
CA GLY A 103 3.67 -3.44 12.44
C GLY A 103 4.81 -4.44 12.32
N LEU A 104 5.31 -4.96 13.43
CA LEU A 104 6.34 -6.00 13.44
C LEU A 104 5.83 -7.31 12.81
N ALA A 105 4.64 -7.77 13.21
CA ALA A 105 4.05 -8.99 12.67
C ALA A 105 3.83 -8.90 11.15
N VAL A 106 3.26 -7.78 10.66
CA VAL A 106 3.08 -7.52 9.23
C VAL A 106 4.44 -7.48 8.51
N THR A 107 5.45 -6.85 9.10
CA THR A 107 6.79 -6.79 8.52
C THR A 107 7.41 -8.18 8.40
N VAL A 108 7.36 -8.99 9.46
CA VAL A 108 7.89 -10.36 9.44
C VAL A 108 7.17 -11.23 8.41
N ALA A 109 5.84 -11.17 8.35
CA ALA A 109 5.06 -11.87 7.35
C ALA A 109 5.42 -11.43 5.92
N THR A 110 5.53 -10.12 5.69
CA THR A 110 5.92 -9.57 4.38
C THR A 110 7.31 -10.05 3.97
N LEU A 111 8.27 -10.00 4.88
CA LEU A 111 9.63 -10.49 4.61
C LEU A 111 9.68 -11.99 4.33
N ARG A 112 8.80 -12.77 4.97
CA ARG A 112 8.74 -14.23 4.76
C ARG A 112 8.21 -14.60 3.37
N TYR A 113 7.25 -13.83 2.85
CA TYR A 113 6.50 -14.21 1.66
C TYR A 113 6.73 -13.31 0.43
N ALA A 114 7.10 -12.04 0.62
CA ALA A 114 7.22 -11.06 -0.45
C ALA A 114 8.61 -10.44 -0.61
N ALA A 115 9.60 -10.81 0.20
CA ALA A 115 10.95 -10.25 0.09
C ALA A 115 11.61 -10.43 -1.29
N PRO A 116 11.36 -11.51 -2.05
CA PRO A 116 11.89 -11.65 -3.41
C PRO A 116 11.37 -10.58 -4.38
N GLU A 117 10.24 -9.94 -4.06
CA GLU A 117 9.61 -8.86 -4.83
C GLU A 117 9.58 -7.57 -4.01
N PRO A 118 10.69 -6.83 -3.89
CA PRO A 118 10.79 -5.70 -2.96
C PRO A 118 9.73 -4.62 -3.18
N TYR A 119 9.37 -4.33 -4.43
CA TYR A 119 8.32 -3.37 -4.78
C TYR A 119 6.92 -3.84 -4.31
N ALA A 120 6.64 -5.14 -4.36
CA ALA A 120 5.42 -5.72 -3.79
C ALA A 120 5.44 -5.63 -2.26
N ALA A 121 6.56 -5.97 -1.63
CA ALA A 121 6.75 -5.87 -0.18
C ALA A 121 6.52 -4.44 0.33
N VAL A 122 7.06 -3.43 -0.35
CA VAL A 122 6.84 -2.01 -0.04
C VAL A 122 5.35 -1.66 -0.07
N LEU A 123 4.64 -2.11 -1.10
CA LEU A 123 3.19 -1.86 -1.22
C LEU A 123 2.38 -2.57 -0.15
N ILE A 124 2.70 -3.81 0.23
CA ILE A 124 2.01 -4.55 1.29
C ILE A 124 2.16 -3.82 2.63
N LEU A 125 3.38 -3.42 2.98
CA LEU A 125 3.69 -2.79 4.26
C LEU A 125 2.93 -1.48 4.48
N VAL A 126 2.68 -0.71 3.43
CA VAL A 126 1.92 0.55 3.48
C VAL A 126 0.44 0.32 3.15
N GLY A 127 0.12 -0.57 2.23
CA GLY A 127 -1.23 -0.79 1.71
C GLY A 127 -2.18 -1.39 2.74
N VAL A 128 -1.72 -2.34 3.55
CA VAL A 128 -2.57 -2.96 4.59
C VAL A 128 -3.09 -1.91 5.60
N PRO A 129 -2.26 -1.06 6.23
CA PRO A 129 -2.76 0.02 7.07
C PRO A 129 -3.59 1.05 6.30
N MET A 130 -3.31 1.33 5.02
CA MET A 130 -4.12 2.23 4.21
C MET A 130 -5.54 1.71 3.96
N LEU A 131 -5.75 0.41 3.80
CA LEU A 131 -7.09 -0.17 3.73
C LEU A 131 -7.89 0.07 5.02
N VAL A 132 -7.23 0.00 6.18
CA VAL A 132 -7.86 0.33 7.47
C VAL A 132 -8.22 1.82 7.56
N VAL A 133 -7.35 2.71 7.07
CA VAL A 133 -7.63 4.15 6.98
C VAL A 133 -8.86 4.41 6.10
N ILE A 134 -8.99 3.75 4.95
CA ILE A 134 -10.17 3.83 4.07
C ILE A 134 -11.44 3.40 4.82
N ALA A 135 -11.40 2.24 5.47
CA ALA A 135 -12.54 1.74 6.23
C ALA A 135 -12.95 2.66 7.39
N ALA A 136 -11.98 3.27 8.07
CA ALA A 136 -12.22 4.24 9.13
C ALA A 136 -12.82 5.55 8.59
N ALA A 137 -12.35 6.03 7.44
CA ALA A 137 -12.89 7.21 6.77
C ALA A 137 -14.37 7.04 6.40
N LEU A 138 -14.73 5.90 5.82
CA LEU A 138 -16.13 5.57 5.47
C LEU A 138 -17.04 5.60 6.72
N ARG A 139 -16.59 5.01 7.84
CA ARG A 139 -17.35 5.00 9.11
C ARG A 139 -17.48 6.40 9.72
N GLY A 140 -16.47 7.24 9.57
CA GLY A 140 -16.48 8.64 10.02
C GLY A 140 -17.52 9.48 9.29
N HIS A 141 -17.69 9.30 8.00
CA HIS A 141 -18.69 10.01 7.20
C HIS A 141 -20.13 9.62 7.56
N GLY A 142 -20.38 8.37 7.94
CA GLY A 142 -21.72 7.92 8.35
C GLY A 142 -22.19 8.44 9.73
N ARG A 143 -21.28 8.97 10.55
CA ARG A 143 -21.57 9.59 11.85
C ARG A 143 -21.73 11.11 11.78
N LEU A 144 -21.72 11.70 10.59
CA LEU A 144 -21.71 13.16 10.38
C LEU A 144 -23.02 13.84 10.73
N ALA A 145 -24.08 13.12 11.10
CA ALA A 145 -25.33 13.73 11.51
C ALA A 145 -25.27 14.42 12.89
N ASP A 146 -24.34 14.03 13.77
CA ASP A 146 -24.33 14.46 15.17
C ASP A 146 -22.96 14.92 15.74
N GLY A 147 -21.94 15.15 14.91
CA GLY A 147 -20.58 15.42 15.40
C GLY A 147 -19.98 16.78 15.00
N PRO A 148 -19.04 17.35 15.80
CA PRO A 148 -18.43 18.65 15.54
C PRO A 148 -17.51 18.65 14.32
N ALA A 149 -17.44 19.80 13.65
CA ALA A 149 -16.76 20.12 12.37
C ALA A 149 -15.31 19.55 12.11
N PRO A 150 -14.46 19.23 13.10
CA PRO A 150 -13.11 18.70 12.82
C PRO A 150 -13.10 17.31 12.15
N LEU A 151 -14.13 16.49 12.29
CA LEU A 151 -14.22 15.16 11.67
C LEU A 151 -14.44 15.20 10.15
N GLN A 152 -15.04 16.25 9.63
CA GLN A 152 -15.21 16.45 8.17
C GLN A 152 -13.87 16.58 7.42
N ARG A 153 -12.92 17.36 7.97
CA ARG A 153 -11.59 17.53 7.37
C ARG A 153 -10.78 16.22 7.37
N THR A 154 -10.88 15.44 8.44
CA THR A 154 -10.17 14.16 8.55
C THR A 154 -10.69 13.13 7.53
N GLY A 155 -11.97 13.13 7.21
CA GLY A 155 -12.56 12.25 6.19
C GLY A 155 -12.00 12.51 4.80
N TRP A 156 -11.98 13.76 4.35
CA TRP A 156 -11.45 14.14 3.03
C TRP A 156 -9.95 13.88 2.90
N LEU A 157 -9.17 14.14 3.94
CA LEU A 157 -7.74 13.82 3.96
C LEU A 157 -7.49 12.33 3.79
N SER A 158 -8.32 11.48 4.40
CA SER A 158 -8.20 10.03 4.24
C SER A 158 -8.55 9.56 2.83
N VAL A 159 -9.56 10.18 2.19
CA VAL A 159 -9.91 9.91 0.79
C VAL A 159 -8.77 10.33 -0.15
N ILE A 160 -8.21 11.52 0.06
CA ILE A 160 -7.07 12.02 -0.72
C ILE A 160 -5.86 11.09 -0.52
N ALA A 161 -5.53 10.72 0.72
CA ALA A 161 -4.43 9.82 1.03
C ALA A 161 -4.61 8.44 0.36
N ALA A 162 -5.84 7.91 0.37
CA ALA A 162 -6.17 6.66 -0.32
C ALA A 162 -6.01 6.77 -1.85
N GLY A 163 -6.50 7.86 -2.44
CA GLY A 163 -6.34 8.13 -3.87
C GLY A 163 -4.88 8.27 -4.29
N VAL A 164 -4.09 9.02 -3.53
CA VAL A 164 -2.65 9.16 -3.75
C VAL A 164 -1.94 7.81 -3.62
N PHE A 165 -2.27 7.03 -2.58
CA PHE A 165 -1.69 5.71 -2.40
C PHE A 165 -2.02 4.78 -3.58
N LEU A 166 -3.27 4.72 -4.03
CA LEU A 166 -3.66 3.89 -5.17
C LEU A 166 -3.00 4.38 -6.47
N GLY A 167 -2.91 5.69 -6.68
CA GLY A 167 -2.23 6.26 -7.83
C GLY A 167 -0.73 5.91 -7.85
N VAL A 168 -0.04 6.07 -6.73
CA VAL A 168 1.37 5.68 -6.61
C VAL A 168 1.53 4.17 -6.76
N SER A 169 0.67 3.36 -6.14
CA SER A 169 0.77 1.90 -6.27
C SER A 169 0.62 1.41 -7.71
N ALA A 170 -0.21 2.09 -8.53
CA ALA A 170 -0.39 1.77 -9.95
C ALA A 170 0.91 1.93 -10.76
N THR A 171 1.76 2.86 -10.39
CA THR A 171 3.05 3.09 -11.02
C THR A 171 4.18 2.19 -10.47
N VAL A 172 3.93 1.49 -9.37
CA VAL A 172 4.87 0.56 -8.72
C VAL A 172 4.57 -0.89 -9.07
N TYR A 173 3.29 -1.31 -8.93
CA TYR A 173 2.88 -2.68 -9.24
C TYR A 173 1.37 -2.81 -9.44
N THR A 174 0.93 -2.98 -10.67
CA THR A 174 -0.49 -2.97 -11.06
C THR A 174 -1.31 -4.08 -10.40
N LEU A 175 -0.74 -5.27 -10.19
CA LEU A 175 -1.46 -6.39 -9.55
C LEU A 175 -1.90 -6.03 -8.12
N TYR A 176 -1.00 -5.47 -7.30
CA TYR A 176 -1.35 -5.05 -5.94
C TYR A 176 -2.27 -3.84 -5.93
N THR A 177 -2.15 -2.94 -6.92
CA THR A 177 -3.11 -1.84 -7.08
C THR A 177 -4.52 -2.37 -7.32
N ALA A 178 -4.67 -3.35 -8.21
CA ALA A 178 -5.96 -3.99 -8.47
C ALA A 178 -6.52 -4.67 -7.20
N LEU A 179 -5.66 -5.35 -6.43
CA LEU A 179 -6.03 -5.97 -5.16
C LEU A 179 -6.51 -4.92 -4.13
N PHE A 180 -5.75 -3.84 -3.93
CA PHE A 180 -6.11 -2.78 -2.99
C PHE A 180 -7.36 -2.02 -3.42
N ALA A 181 -7.48 -1.69 -4.71
CA ALA A 181 -8.66 -1.03 -5.26
C ALA A 181 -9.91 -1.93 -5.14
N GLY A 182 -9.79 -3.19 -5.51
CA GLY A 182 -10.88 -4.17 -5.36
C GLY A 182 -11.31 -4.35 -3.90
N THR A 183 -10.35 -4.41 -2.98
CA THR A 183 -10.65 -4.49 -1.54
C THR A 183 -11.32 -3.21 -1.04
N ALA A 184 -10.87 -2.03 -1.47
CA ALA A 184 -11.48 -0.76 -1.10
C ALA A 184 -12.91 -0.65 -1.63
N ILE A 185 -13.16 -1.09 -2.87
CA ILE A 185 -14.51 -1.16 -3.45
C ILE A 185 -15.38 -2.10 -2.64
N LEU A 186 -14.92 -3.31 -2.32
CA LEU A 186 -15.67 -4.29 -1.54
C LEU A 186 -16.03 -3.73 -0.16
N VAL A 187 -15.07 -3.13 0.55
CA VAL A 187 -15.32 -2.48 1.85
C VAL A 187 -16.37 -1.38 1.74
N THR A 188 -16.29 -0.58 0.67
CA THR A 188 -17.27 0.49 0.41
C THR A 188 -18.67 -0.07 0.15
N LEU A 189 -18.79 -1.13 -0.67
CA LEU A 189 -20.08 -1.78 -0.94
C LEU A 189 -20.68 -2.37 0.32
N VAL A 190 -19.91 -3.07 1.15
CA VAL A 190 -20.36 -3.59 2.43
C VAL A 190 -20.87 -2.47 3.33
N TYR A 191 -20.16 -1.35 3.38
CA TYR A 191 -20.55 -0.18 4.16
C TYR A 191 -21.87 0.44 3.66
N LEU A 192 -22.02 0.59 2.33
CA LEU A 192 -23.26 1.08 1.73
C LEU A 192 -24.46 0.18 2.03
N VAL A 193 -24.30 -1.14 1.97
CA VAL A 193 -25.33 -2.11 2.36
C VAL A 193 -25.70 -1.95 3.83
N GLN A 194 -24.72 -1.78 4.71
CA GLN A 194 -24.98 -1.54 6.15
C GLN A 194 -25.80 -0.27 6.37
N ILE A 195 -25.46 0.83 5.71
CA ILE A 195 -26.22 2.09 5.78
C ILE A 195 -27.64 1.87 5.27
N TRP A 196 -27.81 1.23 4.12
CA TRP A 196 -29.11 0.98 3.54
C TRP A 196 -30.00 0.16 4.47
N VAL A 197 -29.49 -0.91 5.08
CA VAL A 197 -30.19 -1.72 6.07
C VAL A 197 -30.60 -0.89 7.30
N GLN A 198 -29.69 -0.02 7.79
CA GLN A 198 -30.01 0.85 8.94
C GLN A 198 -31.13 1.84 8.61
N ILE A 199 -31.10 2.47 7.44
CA ILE A 199 -32.14 3.41 6.98
C ILE A 199 -33.49 2.67 6.88
N ARG A 200 -33.50 1.49 6.24
CA ARG A 200 -34.71 0.68 6.10
C ARG A 200 -35.31 0.28 7.45
N ASN A 201 -34.47 -0.18 8.37
CA ASN A 201 -34.93 -0.59 9.72
C ASN A 201 -35.44 0.62 10.53
N LYS A 202 -34.85 1.80 10.36
CA LYS A 202 -35.35 3.03 10.99
C LYS A 202 -36.72 3.42 10.44
N ALA A 203 -36.91 3.38 9.13
CA ALA A 203 -38.20 3.70 8.51
C ALA A 203 -39.31 2.76 8.98
N VAL A 204 -39.08 1.44 9.03
CA VAL A 204 -40.05 0.45 9.56
C VAL A 204 -40.42 0.76 11.00
N ARG A 205 -39.46 1.07 11.86
CA ARG A 205 -39.70 1.40 13.27
C ARG A 205 -40.50 2.69 13.45
N ASP A 206 -40.23 3.70 12.62
CA ASP A 206 -40.92 4.98 12.67
C ASP A 206 -42.41 4.81 12.23
N ASP A 207 -42.67 3.94 11.23
CA ASP A 207 -44.03 3.58 10.78
C ASP A 207 -44.82 2.82 11.87
N GLU A 208 -44.19 1.88 12.57
CA GLU A 208 -44.81 1.15 13.70
C GLU A 208 -45.18 2.10 14.84
N ILE A 209 -44.29 3.04 15.20
CA ILE A 209 -44.54 4.04 16.24
C ILE A 209 -45.72 4.95 15.82
N ALA A 210 -45.75 5.37 14.55
CA ALA A 210 -46.83 6.19 14.01
C ALA A 210 -48.18 5.45 14.03
N ALA A 211 -48.21 4.17 13.71
CA ALA A 211 -49.40 3.33 13.78
C ALA A 211 -49.93 3.18 15.23
N LEU A 212 -49.04 2.94 16.19
CA LEU A 212 -49.38 2.86 17.61
C LEU A 212 -49.95 4.18 18.18
N ARG A 213 -49.43 5.32 17.71
CA ARG A 213 -49.97 6.66 18.11
C ARG A 213 -51.35 6.95 17.53
N ARG A 214 -51.72 6.41 16.37
CA ARG A 214 -53.05 6.58 15.75
C ARG A 214 -54.10 5.67 16.38
N ALA A 215 -53.67 4.57 17.00
CA ALA A 215 -54.56 3.59 17.63
C ALA A 215 -54.93 3.94 19.11
N ARG A 216 -54.36 5.00 19.66
CA ARG A 216 -54.69 5.58 20.99
C ARG A 216 -55.56 6.82 20.81
#